data_98a1bccbb3c923e8a771e7a7ab6710b6
#
_entry.id   98a1bccbb3c923e8a771e7a7ab6710b6
#
_cell.length_a   1.000
_cell.length_b   1.000
_cell.length_c   1.000
_cell.angle_alpha   90.00
_cell.angle_beta   90.00
_cell.angle_gamma   90.00
#
_symmetry.space_group_name_H-M   'P 1'
#
loop_
_entity.id
_entity.type
_entity.pdbx_description
1 polymer ?
#
loop_
_entity_poly.entity_id
_entity_poly.type
_entity_poly.pdbx_seq_one_letter_code
_entity_poly.pdbx_strand_id
1 'polypeptide(L)'
;MNEINEDAIPNRVTVADMQAKVKSSAYVRLPDSTTTVCQITLENGYTLTGTSACVDPANYNQAIGEKIAFDNAFEKLWDLEGYLLKQRRFEAGLN
;
A
#
# COMPACT_ATOMS: atom_id res chain seq x y z
N MET A 1 3.17 0.15 -35.24
CA MET A 1 4.23 0.81 -34.55
C MET A 1 3.71 1.49 -33.27
N ASN A 2 4.49 1.49 -32.27
CA ASN A 2 4.07 2.04 -30.99
C ASN A 2 4.82 3.31 -30.69
N GLU A 3 4.14 4.40 -30.83
CA GLU A 3 4.64 5.64 -30.32
C GLU A 3 4.25 5.75 -28.86
N ILE A 4 5.07 6.45 -28.14
CA ILE A 4 4.67 6.82 -26.79
C ILE A 4 3.57 7.85 -26.91
N ASN A 5 2.42 7.50 -26.40
CA ASN A 5 1.27 8.39 -26.35
C ASN A 5 1.19 8.93 -24.93
N GLU A 6 1.24 10.24 -24.78
CA GLU A 6 1.15 10.85 -23.46
C GLU A 6 -0.08 10.39 -22.69
N ASP A 7 -1.20 10.17 -23.40
CA ASP A 7 -2.43 9.74 -22.78
C ASP A 7 -2.36 8.32 -22.26
N ALA A 8 -1.40 7.52 -22.72
CA ALA A 8 -1.21 6.14 -22.25
C ALA A 8 -0.46 6.09 -20.92
N ILE A 9 0.27 7.15 -20.56
CA ILE A 9 0.98 7.22 -19.28
C ILE A 9 0.26 8.24 -18.42
N PRO A 10 -0.35 7.79 -17.32
CA PRO A 10 -1.12 8.71 -16.49
C PRO A 10 -0.21 9.76 -15.85
N ASN A 11 -0.83 10.79 -15.30
CA ASN A 11 -0.10 11.84 -14.61
C ASN A 11 -0.38 11.85 -13.10
N ARG A 12 -1.04 10.81 -12.60
CA ARG A 12 -1.29 10.66 -11.16
C ARG A 12 -1.53 9.20 -10.85
N VAL A 13 -1.33 8.85 -9.58
CA VAL A 13 -1.65 7.54 -9.02
C VAL A 13 -3.03 7.64 -8.39
N THR A 14 -3.89 6.67 -8.66
CA THR A 14 -5.20 6.60 -8.05
C THR A 14 -5.27 5.46 -7.02
N VAL A 15 -6.27 5.52 -6.14
CA VAL A 15 -6.49 4.41 -5.19
C VAL A 15 -6.72 3.11 -5.94
N ALA A 16 -7.45 3.15 -7.06
CA ALA A 16 -7.70 1.95 -7.86
C ALA A 16 -6.40 1.36 -8.40
N ASP A 17 -5.45 2.22 -8.83
CA ASP A 17 -4.14 1.75 -9.28
C ASP A 17 -3.42 1.02 -8.15
N MET A 18 -3.47 1.55 -6.94
CA MET A 18 -2.83 0.96 -5.79
C MET A 18 -3.48 -0.36 -5.39
N GLN A 19 -4.81 -0.39 -5.38
CA GLN A 19 -5.53 -1.63 -5.04
C GLN A 19 -5.19 -2.75 -6.02
N ALA A 20 -4.98 -2.42 -7.29
CA ALA A 20 -4.62 -3.41 -8.30
C ALA A 20 -3.24 -4.03 -8.06
N LYS A 21 -2.39 -3.38 -7.29
CA LYS A 21 -1.04 -3.89 -6.98
C LYS A 21 -1.04 -4.84 -5.80
N VAL A 22 -2.08 -4.86 -4.98
CA VAL A 22 -2.13 -5.70 -3.79
C VAL A 22 -2.48 -7.13 -4.20
N LYS A 23 -1.58 -8.06 -3.89
CA LYS A 23 -1.80 -9.48 -4.15
C LYS A 23 -2.48 -10.14 -2.97
N SER A 24 -2.01 -9.87 -1.76
CA SER A 24 -2.56 -10.47 -0.55
C SER A 24 -2.20 -9.63 0.67
N SER A 25 -2.88 -9.93 1.77
CA SER A 25 -2.54 -9.34 3.06
C SER A 25 -2.62 -10.40 4.14
N ALA A 26 -1.81 -10.23 5.18
CA ALA A 26 -1.78 -11.13 6.33
C ALA A 26 -1.71 -10.30 7.60
N TYR A 27 -2.25 -10.84 8.67
CA TYR A 27 -2.35 -10.12 9.94
C TYR A 27 -1.84 -10.97 11.09
N VAL A 28 -1.12 -10.34 12.01
CA VAL A 28 -0.65 -10.97 13.23
C VAL A 28 -0.85 -10.01 14.38
N ARG A 29 -1.47 -10.49 15.47
CA ARG A 29 -1.48 -9.78 16.72
C ARG A 29 -0.26 -10.22 17.52
N LEU A 30 0.55 -9.26 17.95
CA LEU A 30 1.76 -9.58 18.71
C LEU A 30 1.39 -10.06 20.10
N PRO A 31 2.17 -11.03 20.67
CA PRO A 31 1.88 -11.58 21.98
C PRO A 31 1.88 -10.51 23.06
N ASP A 32 1.00 -10.69 24.03
CA ASP A 32 0.90 -9.83 25.21
C ASP A 32 0.73 -8.35 24.89
N SER A 33 0.04 -8.06 23.78
CA SER A 33 -0.16 -6.69 23.35
C SER A 33 -1.47 -6.53 22.60
N THR A 34 -1.82 -5.28 22.29
CA THR A 34 -2.92 -4.94 21.38
C THR A 34 -2.40 -4.58 20.00
N THR A 35 -1.13 -4.80 19.75
CA THR A 35 -0.50 -4.45 18.46
C THR A 35 -0.88 -5.46 17.41
N THR A 36 -1.45 -4.99 16.32
CA THR A 36 -1.72 -5.79 15.13
C THR A 36 -0.76 -5.36 14.02
N VAL A 37 -0.13 -6.32 13.37
CA VAL A 37 0.74 -6.08 12.23
C VAL A 37 0.03 -6.58 10.99
N CYS A 38 -0.01 -5.75 9.95
CA CYS A 38 -0.47 -6.15 8.63
C CYS A 38 0.72 -6.19 7.69
N GLN A 39 0.86 -7.28 6.95
CA GLN A 39 1.81 -7.35 5.85
C GLN A 39 1.03 -7.44 4.56
N ILE A 40 1.21 -6.45 3.69
CA ILE A 40 0.67 -6.48 2.34
C ILE A 40 1.76 -7.02 1.42
N THR A 41 1.40 -7.98 0.58
CA THR A 41 2.29 -8.46 -0.48
C THR A 41 1.78 -7.92 -1.80
N LEU A 42 2.66 -7.29 -2.55
CA LEU A 42 2.33 -6.73 -3.86
C LEU A 42 2.51 -7.79 -4.95
N GLU A 43 2.01 -7.49 -6.14
CA GLU A 43 2.07 -8.42 -7.27
C GLU A 43 3.49 -8.84 -7.63
N ASN A 44 4.46 -7.96 -7.44
CA ASN A 44 5.86 -8.28 -7.72
C ASN A 44 6.59 -8.95 -6.55
N GLY A 45 5.87 -9.25 -5.46
CA GLY A 45 6.47 -9.87 -4.28
C GLY A 45 7.00 -8.92 -3.22
N TYR A 46 7.04 -7.62 -3.52
CA TYR A 46 7.47 -6.63 -2.53
C TYR A 46 6.45 -6.58 -1.37
N THR A 47 6.94 -6.39 -0.16
CA THR A 47 6.05 -6.37 1.01
C THR A 47 6.09 -5.03 1.72
N LEU A 48 4.94 -4.66 2.27
CA LEU A 48 4.77 -3.47 3.09
C LEU A 48 4.14 -3.88 4.40
N THR A 49 4.58 -3.26 5.49
CA THR A 49 3.97 -3.54 6.80
C THR A 49 3.38 -2.26 7.37
N GLY A 50 2.30 -2.44 8.10
CA GLY A 50 1.68 -1.40 8.89
C GLY A 50 1.23 -1.97 10.22
N THR A 51 1.12 -1.13 11.22
CA THR A 51 0.73 -1.56 12.56
C THR A 51 -0.40 -0.71 13.08
N SER A 52 -1.13 -1.28 14.02
CA SER A 52 -2.08 -0.55 14.85
C SER A 52 -1.95 -1.03 16.28
N ALA A 53 -2.32 -0.18 17.21
CA ALA A 53 -2.33 -0.55 18.62
C ALA A 53 -3.46 0.18 19.33
N CYS A 54 -4.04 -0.50 20.32
CA CYS A 54 -5.08 0.07 21.16
C CYS A 54 -4.47 0.35 22.53
N VAL A 55 -4.68 1.54 23.06
CA VAL A 55 -4.11 1.93 24.36
C VAL A 55 -4.72 1.11 25.49
N ASP A 56 -6.03 0.92 25.47
CA ASP A 56 -6.74 0.16 26.49
C ASP A 56 -7.11 -1.21 25.93
N PRO A 57 -6.54 -2.31 26.49
CA PRO A 57 -6.87 -3.65 26.02
C PRO A 57 -8.37 -3.97 26.09
N ALA A 58 -9.11 -3.34 27.00
CA ALA A 58 -10.55 -3.56 27.08
C ALA A 58 -11.31 -3.07 25.86
N ASN A 59 -10.72 -2.13 25.11
CA ASN A 59 -11.31 -1.58 23.89
C ASN A 59 -10.79 -2.24 22.63
N TYR A 60 -9.97 -3.28 22.75
CA TYR A 60 -9.41 -3.93 21.59
C TYR A 60 -10.51 -4.56 20.72
N ASN A 61 -10.44 -4.30 19.44
CA ASN A 61 -11.32 -4.91 18.45
C ASN A 61 -10.43 -5.36 17.28
N GLN A 62 -10.40 -6.66 17.03
CA GLN A 62 -9.51 -7.22 16.03
C GLN A 62 -9.82 -6.69 14.62
N ALA A 63 -11.08 -6.59 14.25
CA ALA A 63 -11.45 -6.12 12.92
C ALA A 63 -11.01 -4.67 12.69
N ILE A 64 -11.18 -3.83 13.70
CA ILE A 64 -10.75 -2.43 13.64
C ILE A 64 -9.23 -2.36 13.61
N GLY A 65 -8.56 -3.14 14.45
CA GLY A 65 -7.09 -3.19 14.48
C GLY A 65 -6.51 -3.62 13.15
N GLU A 66 -7.09 -4.63 12.52
CA GLU A 66 -6.64 -5.10 11.22
C GLU A 66 -6.85 -4.04 10.13
N LYS A 67 -8.01 -3.38 10.15
CA LYS A 67 -8.29 -2.34 9.17
C LYS A 67 -7.29 -1.19 9.28
N ILE A 68 -7.01 -0.73 10.49
CA ILE A 68 -6.06 0.37 10.70
C ILE A 68 -4.65 -0.06 10.30
N ALA A 69 -4.24 -1.28 10.66
CA ALA A 69 -2.93 -1.80 10.28
C ALA A 69 -2.81 -1.90 8.76
N PHE A 70 -3.86 -2.37 8.08
CA PHE A 70 -3.88 -2.41 6.63
C PHE A 70 -3.76 -1.01 6.04
N ASP A 71 -4.57 -0.07 6.52
CA ASP A 71 -4.54 1.30 6.01
C ASP A 71 -3.15 1.92 6.17
N ASN A 72 -2.49 1.66 7.30
CA ASN A 72 -1.14 2.18 7.54
C ASN A 72 -0.11 1.54 6.61
N ALA A 73 -0.24 0.25 6.32
CA ALA A 73 0.63 -0.42 5.35
C ALA A 73 0.37 0.12 3.93
N PHE A 74 -0.90 0.23 3.56
CA PHE A 74 -1.32 0.67 2.23
C PHE A 74 -0.86 2.11 1.95
N GLU A 75 -0.87 2.96 2.96
CA GLU A 75 -0.44 4.35 2.83
C GLU A 75 0.99 4.46 2.30
N LYS A 76 1.84 3.51 2.65
CA LYS A 76 3.23 3.49 2.19
C LYS A 76 3.34 3.26 0.69
N LEU A 77 2.32 2.70 0.08
CA LEU A 77 2.33 2.41 -1.35
C LEU A 77 2.25 3.68 -2.19
N TRP A 78 1.67 4.75 -1.66
CA TRP A 78 1.59 6.01 -2.38
C TRP A 78 2.97 6.48 -2.85
N ASP A 79 3.96 6.47 -1.96
CA ASP A 79 5.30 6.93 -2.30
C ASP A 79 5.94 6.03 -3.35
N LEU A 80 5.76 4.71 -3.22
CA LEU A 80 6.34 3.77 -4.15
C LEU A 80 5.72 3.92 -5.55
N GLU A 81 4.41 3.97 -5.63
CA GLU A 81 3.72 4.11 -6.90
C GLU A 81 3.93 5.49 -7.51
N GLY A 82 4.00 6.51 -6.67
CA GLY A 82 4.31 7.87 -7.11
C GLY A 82 5.69 7.94 -7.75
N TYR A 83 6.69 7.34 -7.10
CA TYR A 83 8.04 7.31 -7.65
C TYR A 83 8.09 6.54 -8.96
N LEU A 84 7.45 5.37 -9.02
CA LEU A 84 7.42 4.56 -10.24
C LEU A 84 6.79 5.34 -11.40
N LEU A 85 5.69 6.02 -11.14
CA LEU A 85 5.03 6.80 -12.17
C LEU A 85 5.91 7.96 -12.63
N LYS A 86 6.55 8.64 -11.69
CA LYS A 86 7.47 9.73 -12.03
C LYS A 86 8.61 9.22 -12.90
N GLN A 87 9.15 8.05 -12.58
CA GLN A 87 10.23 7.47 -13.35
C GLN A 87 9.78 7.11 -14.76
N ARG A 88 8.59 6.52 -14.89
CA ARG A 88 8.04 6.20 -16.21
C ARG A 88 7.88 7.45 -17.08
N ARG A 89 7.35 8.51 -16.47
CA ARG A 89 7.14 9.77 -17.19
C ARG A 89 8.48 10.39 -17.57
N PHE A 90 9.45 10.33 -16.67
CA PHE A 90 10.80 10.83 -16.96
C PHE A 90 11.43 10.10 -18.15
N GLU A 91 11.38 8.77 -18.15
CA GLU A 91 11.95 7.95 -19.21
C GLU A 91 11.24 8.16 -20.54
N ALA A 92 9.97 8.52 -20.50
CA ALA A 92 9.18 8.83 -21.70
C ALA A 92 9.35 10.27 -22.17
N GLY A 93 10.17 11.09 -21.49
CA GLY A 93 10.36 12.49 -21.83
C GLY A 93 9.23 13.40 -21.37
N LEU A 94 8.39 12.94 -20.46
CA LEU A 94 7.30 13.73 -19.88
C LEU A 94 7.72 14.28 -18.53
N ASN A 95 7.06 15.35 -18.10
CA ASN A 95 7.38 15.98 -16.81
C ASN A 95 6.50 15.49 -15.70
#